data_c0e13cf17552016af956647366c5275c
#
_entry.id   c0e13cf17552016af956647366c5275c
#
_cell.length_a   1.000
_cell.length_b   1.000
_cell.length_c   1.000
_cell.angle_alpha   90.00
_cell.angle_beta   90.00
_cell.angle_gamma   90.00
#
_symmetry.space_group_name_H-M   'P 1'
#
loop_
_entity.id
_entity.type
_entity.pdbx_description
1 polymer ?
#
loop_
_entity_poly.entity_id
_entity_poly.type
_entity_poly.pdbx_seq_one_letter_code
_entity_poly.pdbx_strand_id
1 'polypeptide(L)'
;MDIQRLYAAFKECGRVTTDSRAISGGELFFALKGENFDGNEYALKALDAGARYAVVDEKAGVAASGDPRLIAVPDTLAALQALARHHRENTFVNGRRLTVIGLTGTNGKTTTKELITKVLSVKYNVTSTQGNLNNDIGVPLSVLGINSGTQLAVIEMGANHPDDIERLVKVCEPDYGLITNVGKAHLLGFGSFEGVKKAKGKLYDYLAEHGGSIFLNADDRDLVAMAAERKGLNVIDYGIEYWGAMVLPSDAAHPFVRMAVPESAENLLCLETHLAGAYNATNIAAAIAVGLHFGVSLEDAIQAVSEYIPKNNRSQLEKTARNILIEDAYNANPTSMAAALDNLASVHAPLKAAMLGDMRELGEDSVSEHVAILKKLVSMDLDLVCLVGEEFRKALSQVDPAAAHWSGTSDDLAAWLKANPVSGHTVLVKGSRGIRMERILSEL
;
A
#
# COMPACT_ATOMS: atom_id res chain seq x y z
N MET A 1 0.54 3.18 32.91
CA MET A 1 -0.69 2.72 32.20
C MET A 1 -0.99 1.28 32.58
N ASP A 2 -2.20 0.99 33.05
CA ASP A 2 -2.66 -0.39 33.31
C ASP A 2 -3.20 -1.01 32.03
N ILE A 3 -2.40 -1.82 31.35
CA ILE A 3 -2.75 -2.45 30.09
C ILE A 3 -3.89 -3.46 30.23
N GLN A 4 -4.01 -4.12 31.39
CA GLN A 4 -5.07 -5.11 31.64
C GLN A 4 -6.45 -4.42 31.70
N ARG A 5 -6.52 -3.28 32.37
CA ARG A 5 -7.74 -2.46 32.41
C ARG A 5 -8.14 -1.94 31.03
N LEU A 6 -7.16 -1.45 30.27
CA LEU A 6 -7.42 -0.97 28.90
C LEU A 6 -7.87 -2.12 27.99
N TYR A 7 -7.23 -3.29 28.12
CA TYR A 7 -7.60 -4.49 27.34
C TYR A 7 -9.01 -5.00 27.71
N ALA A 8 -9.38 -4.96 28.99
CA ALA A 8 -10.74 -5.30 29.41
C ALA A 8 -11.77 -4.37 28.77
N ALA A 9 -11.54 -3.05 28.77
CA ALA A 9 -12.40 -2.09 28.10
C ALA A 9 -12.51 -2.35 26.60
N PHE A 10 -11.39 -2.67 25.93
CA PHE A 10 -11.40 -3.08 24.52
C PHE A 10 -12.24 -4.33 24.28
N LYS A 11 -12.09 -5.36 25.11
CA LYS A 11 -12.89 -6.61 24.98
C LYS A 11 -14.39 -6.38 25.17
N GLU A 12 -14.78 -5.42 26.01
CA GLU A 12 -16.19 -5.03 26.17
C GLU A 12 -16.74 -4.27 24.96
N CYS A 13 -15.90 -3.43 24.33
CA CYS A 13 -16.29 -2.63 23.17
C CYS A 13 -16.24 -3.43 21.86
N GLY A 14 -15.26 -4.30 21.72
CA GLY A 14 -15.01 -5.10 20.51
C GLY A 14 -14.52 -4.28 19.28
N ARG A 15 -14.59 -2.96 19.33
CA ARG A 15 -14.19 -2.04 18.25
C ARG A 15 -13.48 -0.81 18.79
N VAL A 16 -12.48 -0.34 18.05
CA VAL A 16 -11.73 0.90 18.33
C VAL A 16 -11.96 1.90 17.20
N THR A 17 -12.06 3.16 17.54
CA THR A 17 -12.07 4.27 16.59
C THR A 17 -11.22 5.44 17.08
N THR A 18 -10.62 6.15 16.15
CA THR A 18 -9.90 7.43 16.38
C THR A 18 -10.64 8.62 15.78
N ASP A 19 -11.75 8.37 15.06
CA ASP A 19 -12.60 9.40 14.46
C ASP A 19 -13.93 9.51 15.23
N SER A 20 -14.13 10.63 15.93
CA SER A 20 -15.36 10.88 16.70
C SER A 20 -16.62 10.96 15.83
N ARG A 21 -16.50 11.18 14.52
CA ARG A 21 -17.61 11.22 13.55
C ARG A 21 -18.05 9.82 13.11
N ALA A 22 -17.18 8.83 13.29
CA ALA A 22 -17.43 7.43 12.89
C ALA A 22 -18.04 6.59 14.02
N ILE A 23 -18.37 7.21 15.16
CA ILE A 23 -18.99 6.51 16.30
C ILE A 23 -20.41 6.10 15.92
N SER A 24 -20.70 4.82 16.09
CA SER A 24 -22.01 4.21 15.83
C SER A 24 -22.65 3.57 17.08
N GLY A 25 -21.92 3.54 18.18
CA GLY A 25 -22.33 3.05 19.49
C GLY A 25 -21.49 1.90 20.02
N GLY A 26 -20.99 2.07 21.25
CA GLY A 26 -20.25 1.04 21.99
C GLY A 26 -18.75 0.95 21.71
N GLU A 27 -18.16 1.82 20.87
CA GLU A 27 -16.73 1.82 20.56
C GLU A 27 -15.87 2.28 21.75
N LEU A 28 -14.59 1.86 21.72
CA LEU A 28 -13.49 2.47 22.48
C LEU A 28 -12.88 3.57 21.61
N PHE A 29 -13.12 4.83 21.98
CA PHE A 29 -12.56 5.97 21.26
C PHE A 29 -11.17 6.31 21.77
N PHE A 30 -10.20 6.52 20.89
CA PHE A 30 -8.87 7.03 21.22
C PHE A 30 -8.72 8.47 20.78
N ALA A 31 -8.54 9.37 21.74
CA ALA A 31 -8.36 10.80 21.56
C ALA A 31 -6.92 11.15 21.15
N LEU A 32 -6.53 10.84 19.91
CA LEU A 32 -5.18 11.07 19.42
C LEU A 32 -4.91 12.55 19.15
N LYS A 33 -3.66 12.99 19.33
CA LYS A 33 -3.16 14.30 18.91
C LYS A 33 -2.53 14.23 17.53
N GLY A 34 -2.85 15.20 16.69
CA GLY A 34 -2.20 15.45 15.42
C GLY A 34 -1.52 16.82 15.43
N GLU A 35 -0.82 17.17 14.35
CA GLU A 35 -0.14 18.46 14.23
C GLU A 35 -1.10 19.67 14.32
N ASN A 36 -2.32 19.52 13.82
CA ASN A 36 -3.29 20.59 13.67
C ASN A 36 -4.59 20.38 14.48
N PHE A 37 -4.68 19.34 15.33
CA PHE A 37 -5.85 19.06 16.15
C PHE A 37 -5.49 18.31 17.42
N ASP A 38 -6.30 18.47 18.48
CA ASP A 38 -6.23 17.69 19.70
C ASP A 38 -7.51 16.85 19.86
N GLY A 39 -7.39 15.53 19.74
CA GLY A 39 -8.50 14.59 19.89
C GLY A 39 -9.14 14.62 21.27
N ASN A 40 -8.39 15.05 22.32
CA ASN A 40 -8.90 15.15 23.68
C ASN A 40 -10.09 16.11 23.82
N GLU A 41 -10.15 17.15 22.98
CA GLU A 41 -11.29 18.10 22.94
C GLU A 41 -12.59 17.44 22.50
N TYR A 42 -12.52 16.31 21.81
CA TYR A 42 -13.67 15.57 21.30
C TYR A 42 -14.08 14.39 22.18
N ALA A 43 -13.39 14.09 23.27
CA ALA A 43 -13.62 12.90 24.08
C ALA A 43 -15.03 12.84 24.67
N LEU A 44 -15.51 13.94 25.30
CA LEU A 44 -16.89 14.00 25.83
C LEU A 44 -17.94 13.92 24.72
N LYS A 45 -17.73 14.60 23.61
CA LYS A 45 -18.59 14.52 22.43
C LYS A 45 -18.65 13.09 21.86
N ALA A 46 -17.54 12.36 21.88
CA ALA A 46 -17.48 10.96 21.49
C ALA A 46 -18.32 10.07 22.42
N LEU A 47 -18.23 10.30 23.73
CA LEU A 47 -19.07 9.61 24.74
C LEU A 47 -20.57 9.93 24.57
N ASP A 48 -20.90 11.17 24.27
CA ASP A 48 -22.29 11.61 24.01
C ASP A 48 -22.84 11.02 22.70
N ALA A 49 -21.96 10.80 21.70
CA ALA A 49 -22.30 10.13 20.44
C ALA A 49 -22.45 8.60 20.59
N GLY A 50 -22.19 8.05 21.78
CA GLY A 50 -22.40 6.62 22.07
C GLY A 50 -21.14 5.78 22.22
N ALA A 51 -19.93 6.36 22.19
CA ALA A 51 -18.75 5.62 22.58
C ALA A 51 -18.88 5.10 24.03
N ARG A 52 -18.48 3.84 24.25
CA ARG A 52 -18.60 3.25 25.59
C ARG A 52 -17.54 3.77 26.53
N TYR A 53 -16.32 3.95 26.02
CA TYR A 53 -15.18 4.54 26.73
C TYR A 53 -14.41 5.46 25.79
N ALA A 54 -13.69 6.44 26.38
CA ALA A 54 -12.74 7.29 25.66
C ALA A 54 -11.38 7.28 26.37
N VAL A 55 -10.32 6.97 25.62
CA VAL A 55 -8.93 7.03 26.09
C VAL A 55 -8.40 8.42 25.81
N VAL A 56 -7.91 9.10 26.85
CA VAL A 56 -7.47 10.50 26.82
C VAL A 56 -6.09 10.65 27.45
N ASP A 57 -5.35 11.69 27.08
CA ASP A 57 -4.11 12.03 27.74
C ASP A 57 -4.38 12.51 29.18
N GLU A 58 -3.65 12.00 30.16
CA GLU A 58 -3.80 12.34 31.59
C GLU A 58 -3.60 13.83 31.90
N LYS A 59 -2.84 14.54 31.04
CA LYS A 59 -2.58 15.98 31.14
C LYS A 59 -3.62 16.83 30.43
N ALA A 60 -4.54 16.23 29.69
CA ALA A 60 -5.63 16.98 29.05
C ALA A 60 -6.67 17.42 30.07
N GLY A 61 -7.20 18.64 29.91
CA GLY A 61 -8.22 19.18 30.82
C GLY A 61 -9.45 18.29 30.98
N VAL A 62 -9.82 17.54 29.95
CA VAL A 62 -10.95 16.59 29.96
C VAL A 62 -10.75 15.44 30.95
N ALA A 63 -9.51 15.03 31.22
CA ALA A 63 -9.19 13.96 32.19
C ALA A 63 -9.64 14.32 33.61
N ALA A 64 -9.71 15.62 33.95
CA ALA A 64 -10.13 16.13 35.23
C ALA A 64 -11.68 16.21 35.39
N SER A 65 -12.45 15.89 34.35
CA SER A 65 -13.95 15.98 34.40
C SER A 65 -14.60 14.98 35.35
N GLY A 66 -13.91 13.90 35.71
CA GLY A 66 -14.41 12.85 36.60
C GLY A 66 -15.40 11.89 35.95
N ASP A 67 -15.60 11.93 34.64
CA ASP A 67 -16.46 10.97 33.93
C ASP A 67 -15.84 9.56 34.01
N PRO A 68 -16.54 8.57 34.61
CA PRO A 68 -15.98 7.20 34.78
C PRO A 68 -15.72 6.45 33.47
N ARG A 69 -16.26 6.94 32.36
CA ARG A 69 -16.01 6.36 31.00
C ARG A 69 -14.70 6.83 30.40
N LEU A 70 -14.02 7.81 31.01
CA LEU A 70 -12.69 8.24 30.58
C LEU A 70 -11.60 7.33 31.13
N ILE A 71 -10.68 6.95 30.28
CA ILE A 71 -9.47 6.19 30.62
C ILE A 71 -8.27 7.09 30.36
N ALA A 72 -7.72 7.67 31.43
CA ALA A 72 -6.55 8.55 31.32
C ALA A 72 -5.26 7.74 31.18
N VAL A 73 -4.42 8.10 30.20
CA VAL A 73 -3.14 7.48 29.93
C VAL A 73 -2.06 8.55 29.71
N PRO A 74 -0.75 8.23 29.93
CA PRO A 74 0.31 9.19 29.70
C PRO A 74 0.41 9.71 28.26
N ASP A 75 0.14 8.86 27.27
CA ASP A 75 0.17 9.13 25.84
C ASP A 75 -0.82 8.21 25.13
N THR A 76 -1.76 8.79 24.41
CA THR A 76 -2.86 8.04 23.76
C THR A 76 -2.37 7.21 22.57
N LEU A 77 -1.36 7.66 21.80
CA LEU A 77 -0.80 6.89 20.70
C LEU A 77 -0.01 5.69 21.22
N ALA A 78 0.86 5.90 22.20
CA ALA A 78 1.60 4.80 22.85
C ALA A 78 0.64 3.78 23.49
N ALA A 79 -0.47 4.24 24.05
CA ALA A 79 -1.50 3.36 24.64
C ALA A 79 -2.22 2.53 23.54
N LEU A 80 -2.53 3.12 22.39
CA LEU A 80 -3.11 2.41 21.24
C LEU A 80 -2.16 1.31 20.73
N GLN A 81 -0.88 1.63 20.57
CA GLN A 81 0.15 0.70 20.13
C GLN A 81 0.37 -0.45 21.15
N ALA A 82 0.43 -0.12 22.43
CA ALA A 82 0.58 -1.11 23.49
C ALA A 82 -0.66 -2.02 23.60
N LEU A 83 -1.87 -1.47 23.41
CA LEU A 83 -3.11 -2.25 23.38
C LEU A 83 -3.10 -3.23 22.20
N ALA A 84 -2.73 -2.76 21.02
CA ALA A 84 -2.65 -3.59 19.82
C ALA A 84 -1.63 -4.73 19.99
N ARG A 85 -0.44 -4.42 20.50
CA ARG A 85 0.56 -5.43 20.81
C ARG A 85 0.05 -6.45 21.82
N HIS A 86 -0.54 -5.98 22.93
CA HIS A 86 -1.11 -6.88 23.94
C HIS A 86 -2.21 -7.77 23.38
N HIS A 87 -3.07 -7.22 22.48
CA HIS A 87 -4.08 -8.01 21.77
C HIS A 87 -3.43 -9.07 20.88
N ARG A 88 -2.38 -8.71 20.11
CA ARG A 88 -1.60 -9.63 19.27
C ARG A 88 -1.00 -10.78 20.06
N GLU A 89 -0.40 -10.50 21.22
CA GLU A 89 0.22 -11.48 22.12
C GLU A 89 -0.80 -12.46 22.71
N ASN A 90 -2.06 -12.02 22.88
CA ASN A 90 -3.14 -12.79 23.52
C ASN A 90 -4.19 -13.34 22.51
N THR A 91 -3.88 -13.34 21.22
CA THR A 91 -4.76 -13.89 20.19
C THR A 91 -4.26 -15.25 19.72
N PHE A 92 -5.08 -16.28 19.91
CA PHE A 92 -4.75 -17.68 19.62
C PHE A 92 -5.78 -18.32 18.70
N VAL A 93 -5.31 -19.19 17.80
CA VAL A 93 -6.11 -20.04 16.90
C VAL A 93 -5.68 -21.47 17.11
N ASN A 94 -6.63 -22.36 17.45
CA ASN A 94 -6.36 -23.78 17.71
C ASN A 94 -5.20 -24.02 18.71
N GLY A 95 -5.10 -23.19 19.76
CA GLY A 95 -4.08 -23.31 20.80
C GLY A 95 -2.68 -22.77 20.41
N ARG A 96 -2.52 -22.21 19.23
CA ARG A 96 -1.28 -21.54 18.78
C ARG A 96 -1.52 -20.05 18.60
N ARG A 97 -0.50 -19.25 18.82
CA ARG A 97 -0.57 -17.80 18.55
C ARG A 97 -0.97 -17.59 17.08
N LEU A 98 -1.90 -16.64 16.82
CA LEU A 98 -2.35 -16.31 15.46
C LEU A 98 -1.14 -15.99 14.58
N THR A 99 -1.09 -16.54 13.39
CA THR A 99 -0.04 -16.22 12.42
C THR A 99 -0.30 -14.86 11.76
N VAL A 100 0.73 -14.01 11.77
CA VAL A 100 0.73 -12.70 11.13
C VAL A 100 1.77 -12.65 10.02
N ILE A 101 1.35 -12.22 8.84
CA ILE A 101 2.21 -11.93 7.69
C ILE A 101 2.35 -10.42 7.62
N GLY A 102 3.56 -9.90 7.91
CA GLY A 102 3.89 -8.49 7.78
C GLY A 102 4.45 -8.17 6.41
N LEU A 103 3.97 -7.13 5.75
CA LEU A 103 4.53 -6.74 4.47
C LEU A 103 4.83 -5.25 4.40
N THR A 104 5.95 -4.93 3.75
CA THR A 104 6.36 -3.57 3.40
C THR A 104 6.92 -3.52 1.99
N GLY A 105 7.43 -2.39 1.57
CA GLY A 105 8.08 -2.19 0.28
C GLY A 105 7.91 -0.76 -0.21
N THR A 106 8.53 -0.43 -1.32
CA THR A 106 8.38 0.89 -1.92
C THR A 106 7.06 0.95 -2.70
N ASN A 107 6.87 0.05 -3.66
CA ASN A 107 5.70 -0.02 -4.53
C ASN A 107 4.99 -1.38 -4.38
N GLY A 108 3.72 -1.45 -4.77
CA GLY A 108 2.97 -2.71 -4.82
C GLY A 108 2.44 -3.23 -3.48
N LYS A 109 2.74 -2.62 -2.33
CA LYS A 109 2.32 -3.09 -1.00
C LYS A 109 0.83 -3.43 -0.91
N THR A 110 -0.03 -2.48 -1.19
CA THR A 110 -1.49 -2.65 -1.07
C THR A 110 -2.00 -3.69 -2.07
N THR A 111 -1.54 -3.66 -3.32
CA THR A 111 -1.91 -4.66 -4.32
C THR A 111 -1.50 -6.06 -3.88
N THR A 112 -0.25 -6.23 -3.42
CA THR A 112 0.25 -7.52 -2.91
C THR A 112 -0.55 -7.98 -1.69
N LYS A 113 -0.83 -7.08 -0.72
CA LYS A 113 -1.65 -7.38 0.45
C LYS A 113 -3.04 -7.87 0.05
N GLU A 114 -3.70 -7.20 -0.89
CA GLU A 114 -5.03 -7.58 -1.36
C GLU A 114 -5.03 -8.91 -2.11
N LEU A 115 -4.04 -9.14 -2.98
CA LEU A 115 -3.86 -10.42 -3.66
C LEU A 115 -3.58 -11.56 -2.67
N ILE A 116 -2.66 -11.38 -1.72
CA ILE A 116 -2.40 -12.37 -0.64
C ILE A 116 -3.69 -12.65 0.14
N THR A 117 -4.43 -11.60 0.52
CA THR A 117 -5.69 -11.75 1.24
C THR A 117 -6.70 -12.55 0.43
N LYS A 118 -6.86 -12.25 -0.87
CA LYS A 118 -7.79 -12.96 -1.76
C LYS A 118 -7.42 -14.44 -1.90
N VAL A 119 -6.13 -14.74 -2.11
CA VAL A 119 -5.63 -16.13 -2.24
C VAL A 119 -5.81 -16.92 -0.93
N LEU A 120 -5.39 -16.35 0.20
CA LEU A 120 -5.54 -17.03 1.50
C LEU A 120 -7.00 -17.21 1.90
N SER A 121 -7.90 -16.31 1.46
CA SER A 121 -9.34 -16.37 1.77
C SER A 121 -10.06 -17.55 1.11
N VAL A 122 -9.41 -18.23 0.15
CA VAL A 122 -9.92 -19.51 -0.38
C VAL A 122 -10.02 -20.57 0.73
N LYS A 123 -9.13 -20.52 1.71
CA LYS A 123 -9.00 -21.55 2.74
C LYS A 123 -9.18 -21.06 4.17
N TYR A 124 -8.94 -19.75 4.42
CA TYR A 124 -8.87 -19.18 5.77
C TYR A 124 -9.77 -17.95 5.91
N ASN A 125 -10.20 -17.66 7.13
CA ASN A 125 -10.73 -16.36 7.48
C ASN A 125 -9.55 -15.41 7.73
N VAL A 126 -9.33 -14.46 6.82
CA VAL A 126 -8.20 -13.55 6.83
C VAL A 126 -8.62 -12.16 7.29
N THR A 127 -7.90 -11.62 8.28
CA THR A 127 -7.97 -10.19 8.61
C THR A 127 -6.79 -9.49 7.96
N SER A 128 -7.03 -8.40 7.23
CA SER A 128 -5.97 -7.63 6.58
C SER A 128 -6.13 -6.13 6.79
N THR A 129 -5.02 -5.41 6.68
CA THR A 129 -5.01 -3.94 6.70
C THR A 129 -6.02 -3.38 5.71
N GLN A 130 -6.94 -2.54 6.19
CA GLN A 130 -7.94 -1.90 5.37
C GLN A 130 -7.44 -0.56 4.81
N GLY A 131 -7.71 -0.30 3.54
CA GLY A 131 -7.30 0.96 2.89
C GLY A 131 -5.79 1.21 3.01
N ASN A 132 -5.44 2.35 3.60
CA ASN A 132 -4.07 2.82 3.86
C ASN A 132 -3.70 2.85 5.36
N LEU A 133 -4.33 2.03 6.20
CA LEU A 133 -4.05 1.95 7.63
C LEU A 133 -2.73 1.23 7.92
N ASN A 134 -1.63 1.79 7.43
CA ASN A 134 -0.30 1.17 7.40
C ASN A 134 0.80 1.96 8.14
N ASN A 135 0.42 3.02 8.87
CA ASN A 135 1.31 3.85 9.67
C ASN A 135 1.20 3.51 11.18
N ASP A 136 1.78 4.35 12.03
CA ASP A 136 1.83 4.23 13.50
C ASP A 136 0.47 4.28 14.21
N ILE A 137 -0.60 4.73 13.54
CA ILE A 137 -2.00 4.64 13.98
C ILE A 137 -2.71 3.46 13.29
N GLY A 138 -2.49 3.31 11.99
CA GLY A 138 -3.21 2.35 11.16
C GLY A 138 -2.85 0.89 11.44
N VAL A 139 -1.57 0.59 11.69
CA VAL A 139 -1.13 -0.78 12.03
C VAL A 139 -1.75 -1.24 13.36
N PRO A 140 -1.73 -0.44 14.46
CA PRO A 140 -2.47 -0.78 15.66
C PRO A 140 -3.96 -1.05 15.41
N LEU A 141 -4.64 -0.19 14.64
CA LEU A 141 -6.06 -0.39 14.30
C LEU A 141 -6.29 -1.67 13.49
N SER A 142 -5.38 -1.99 12.56
CA SER A 142 -5.42 -3.24 11.79
C SER A 142 -5.28 -4.48 12.68
N VAL A 143 -4.36 -4.43 13.65
CA VAL A 143 -4.16 -5.51 14.64
C VAL A 143 -5.36 -5.65 15.56
N LEU A 144 -5.93 -4.53 16.05
CA LEU A 144 -7.15 -4.55 16.88
C LEU A 144 -8.41 -4.97 16.12
N GLY A 145 -8.37 -4.98 14.79
CA GLY A 145 -9.40 -5.58 13.95
C GLY A 145 -9.40 -7.11 13.92
N ILE A 146 -8.36 -7.76 14.42
CA ILE A 146 -8.28 -9.20 14.56
C ILE A 146 -9.30 -9.66 15.61
N ASN A 147 -10.12 -10.65 15.26
CA ASN A 147 -11.19 -11.15 16.11
C ASN A 147 -11.14 -12.67 16.24
N SER A 148 -12.06 -13.25 17.00
CA SER A 148 -12.11 -14.71 17.25
C SER A 148 -12.35 -15.57 16.01
N GLY A 149 -12.84 -15.00 14.92
CA GLY A 149 -13.01 -15.69 13.64
C GLY A 149 -11.76 -15.64 12.75
N THR A 150 -10.78 -14.78 13.07
CA THR A 150 -9.56 -14.63 12.27
C THR A 150 -8.66 -15.85 12.41
N GLN A 151 -8.22 -16.41 11.29
CA GLN A 151 -7.28 -17.54 11.24
C GLN A 151 -5.88 -17.13 10.80
N LEU A 152 -5.76 -16.11 9.96
CA LEU A 152 -4.51 -15.48 9.51
C LEU A 152 -4.68 -13.97 9.47
N ALA A 153 -3.61 -13.22 9.69
CA ALA A 153 -3.61 -11.78 9.51
C ALA A 153 -2.54 -11.33 8.51
N VAL A 154 -2.87 -10.36 7.65
CA VAL A 154 -1.96 -9.75 6.68
C VAL A 154 -1.86 -8.26 6.96
N ILE A 155 -0.73 -7.82 7.51
CA ILE A 155 -0.53 -6.46 8.01
C ILE A 155 0.44 -5.70 7.11
N GLU A 156 -0.08 -4.68 6.42
CA GLU A 156 0.72 -3.77 5.61
C GLU A 156 1.38 -2.72 6.50
N MET A 157 2.70 -2.50 6.31
CA MET A 157 3.50 -1.52 7.03
C MET A 157 4.10 -0.51 6.04
N GLY A 158 3.67 0.74 6.15
CA GLY A 158 4.21 1.88 5.42
C GLY A 158 5.39 2.50 6.16
N ALA A 159 6.29 3.15 5.44
CA ALA A 159 7.39 3.90 6.05
C ALA A 159 7.75 5.11 5.19
N ASN A 160 7.92 6.24 5.87
CA ASN A 160 8.41 7.50 5.33
C ASN A 160 9.71 7.94 6.02
N HIS A 161 10.03 7.36 7.21
CA HIS A 161 11.21 7.66 8.01
C HIS A 161 11.97 6.37 8.39
N PRO A 162 13.26 6.48 8.80
CA PRO A 162 14.13 5.33 9.05
C PRO A 162 13.62 4.31 10.09
N ASP A 163 12.92 4.80 11.14
CA ASP A 163 12.53 3.97 12.29
C ASP A 163 11.07 3.45 12.19
N ASP A 164 10.34 3.81 11.11
CA ASP A 164 8.92 3.48 11.01
C ASP A 164 8.69 1.96 11.06
N ILE A 165 9.38 1.20 10.19
CA ILE A 165 9.20 -0.26 10.16
C ILE A 165 9.61 -0.90 11.48
N GLU A 166 10.69 -0.42 12.13
CA GLU A 166 11.11 -0.95 13.44
C GLU A 166 10.05 -0.76 14.52
N ARG A 167 9.32 0.36 14.51
CA ARG A 167 8.19 0.58 15.43
C ARG A 167 7.02 -0.31 15.10
N LEU A 168 6.67 -0.43 13.81
CA LEU A 168 5.49 -1.16 13.37
C LEU A 168 5.60 -2.67 13.57
N VAL A 169 6.77 -3.27 13.33
CA VAL A 169 7.01 -4.70 13.60
C VAL A 169 6.86 -5.05 15.07
N LYS A 170 7.20 -4.13 16.00
CA LYS A 170 7.02 -4.32 17.44
C LYS A 170 5.54 -4.29 17.87
N VAL A 171 4.66 -3.76 17.04
CA VAL A 171 3.20 -3.72 17.29
C VAL A 171 2.52 -4.96 16.72
N CYS A 172 2.80 -5.30 15.46
CA CYS A 172 2.13 -6.43 14.81
C CYS A 172 2.82 -7.78 15.01
N GLU A 173 4.08 -7.79 15.45
CA GLU A 173 4.89 -8.99 15.73
C GLU A 173 4.70 -10.08 14.66
N PRO A 174 5.16 -9.86 13.43
CA PRO A 174 4.94 -10.78 12.33
C PRO A 174 5.73 -12.08 12.51
N ASP A 175 5.15 -13.21 12.10
CA ASP A 175 5.80 -14.52 12.01
C ASP A 175 6.41 -14.74 10.64
N TYR A 176 5.82 -14.10 9.61
CA TYR A 176 6.29 -14.10 8.23
C TYR A 176 6.43 -12.67 7.74
N GLY A 177 7.37 -12.43 6.83
CA GLY A 177 7.58 -11.11 6.23
C GLY A 177 7.76 -11.15 4.73
N LEU A 178 7.37 -10.06 4.07
CA LEU A 178 7.56 -9.84 2.66
C LEU A 178 7.93 -8.38 2.41
N ILE A 179 9.01 -8.13 1.67
CA ILE A 179 9.32 -6.82 1.09
C ILE A 179 9.03 -6.92 -0.41
N THR A 180 8.07 -6.14 -0.89
CA THR A 180 7.67 -6.20 -2.31
C THR A 180 8.79 -5.79 -3.25
N ASN A 181 9.46 -4.71 -2.93
CA ASN A 181 10.65 -4.18 -3.61
C ASN A 181 11.25 -3.03 -2.79
N VAL A 182 12.47 -2.60 -3.16
CA VAL A 182 13.09 -1.36 -2.72
C VAL A 182 13.29 -0.45 -3.92
N GLY A 183 13.03 0.86 -3.77
CA GLY A 183 13.11 1.83 -4.85
C GLY A 183 13.20 3.25 -4.32
N LYS A 184 13.45 4.20 -5.22
CA LYS A 184 13.53 5.62 -4.88
C LYS A 184 12.15 6.17 -4.53
N ALA A 185 11.85 6.30 -3.25
CA ALA A 185 10.63 6.92 -2.72
C ALA A 185 10.92 7.52 -1.35
N HIS A 186 10.20 8.59 -0.99
CA HIS A 186 10.34 9.30 0.29
C HIS A 186 11.80 9.67 0.62
N LEU A 187 12.59 10.04 -0.40
CA LEU A 187 14.03 10.32 -0.25
C LEU A 187 14.28 11.46 0.73
N LEU A 188 13.37 12.41 0.84
CA LEU A 188 13.43 13.46 1.86
C LEU A 188 13.49 12.90 3.28
N GLY A 189 12.69 11.85 3.57
CA GLY A 189 12.64 11.23 4.89
C GLY A 189 13.77 10.23 5.14
N PHE A 190 14.16 9.44 4.14
CA PHE A 190 15.19 8.40 4.26
C PHE A 190 16.61 8.88 3.97
N GLY A 191 16.77 10.06 3.36
CA GLY A 191 18.06 10.65 2.97
C GLY A 191 18.72 10.03 1.75
N SER A 192 18.52 8.74 1.46
CA SER A 192 19.12 8.04 0.33
C SER A 192 18.42 6.72 0.00
N PHE A 193 18.75 6.12 -1.14
CA PHE A 193 18.29 4.77 -1.50
C PHE A 193 18.75 3.71 -0.50
N GLU A 194 19.99 3.80 0.00
CA GLU A 194 20.49 2.92 1.06
C GLU A 194 19.72 3.13 2.38
N GLY A 195 19.27 4.36 2.67
CA GLY A 195 18.37 4.64 3.79
C GLY A 195 17.03 3.91 3.65
N VAL A 196 16.46 3.84 2.43
CA VAL A 196 15.25 3.06 2.15
C VAL A 196 15.46 1.57 2.41
N LYS A 197 16.58 0.98 1.93
CA LYS A 197 16.92 -0.42 2.17
C LYS A 197 17.06 -0.72 3.66
N LYS A 198 17.81 0.12 4.39
CA LYS A 198 18.02 -0.03 5.81
C LYS A 198 16.72 0.03 6.60
N ALA A 199 15.86 1.00 6.31
CA ALA A 199 14.57 1.16 6.98
C ALA A 199 13.65 -0.05 6.75
N LYS A 200 13.49 -0.49 5.49
CA LYS A 200 12.64 -1.65 5.17
C LYS A 200 13.24 -2.96 5.66
N GLY A 201 14.57 -3.08 5.66
CA GLY A 201 15.32 -4.22 6.18
C GLY A 201 15.07 -4.50 7.65
N LYS A 202 14.52 -3.54 8.43
CA LYS A 202 14.10 -3.75 9.81
C LYS A 202 13.05 -4.85 9.98
N LEU A 203 12.25 -5.12 8.94
CA LEU A 203 11.36 -6.30 8.92
C LEU A 203 12.17 -7.60 8.93
N TYR A 204 13.23 -7.69 8.12
CA TYR A 204 14.10 -8.85 8.08
C TYR A 204 14.92 -8.99 9.37
N ASP A 205 15.40 -7.86 9.95
CA ASP A 205 16.10 -7.86 11.25
C ASP A 205 15.20 -8.48 12.32
N TYR A 206 13.94 -8.01 12.44
CA TYR A 206 12.97 -8.52 13.41
C TYR A 206 12.73 -10.01 13.26
N LEU A 207 12.51 -10.48 12.03
CA LEU A 207 12.24 -11.90 11.76
C LEU A 207 13.46 -12.79 12.03
N ALA A 208 14.67 -12.32 11.70
CA ALA A 208 15.91 -13.04 12.02
C ALA A 208 16.09 -13.22 13.54
N GLU A 209 15.78 -12.18 14.33
CA GLU A 209 15.89 -12.19 15.77
C GLU A 209 14.84 -13.09 16.46
N HIS A 210 13.66 -13.23 15.83
CA HIS A 210 12.53 -13.96 16.42
C HIS A 210 12.26 -15.32 15.77
N GLY A 211 13.17 -15.81 14.89
CA GLY A 211 13.04 -17.12 14.23
C GLY A 211 11.91 -17.19 13.21
N GLY A 212 11.49 -16.05 12.66
CA GLY A 212 10.47 -15.95 11.64
C GLY A 212 10.99 -16.32 10.25
N SER A 213 10.11 -16.22 9.25
CA SER A 213 10.41 -16.55 7.85
C SER A 213 10.15 -15.38 6.93
N ILE A 214 10.84 -15.30 5.80
CA ILE A 214 10.57 -14.31 4.75
C ILE A 214 10.15 -14.98 3.44
N PHE A 215 9.22 -14.36 2.73
CA PHE A 215 9.02 -14.62 1.31
C PHE A 215 9.94 -13.69 0.52
N LEU A 216 10.92 -14.27 -0.18
CA LEU A 216 11.97 -13.54 -0.88
C LEU A 216 11.78 -13.64 -2.38
N ASN A 217 11.65 -12.49 -3.05
CA ASN A 217 11.76 -12.45 -4.50
C ASN A 217 13.21 -12.72 -4.92
N ALA A 218 13.48 -13.93 -5.40
CA ALA A 218 14.81 -14.36 -5.81
C ALA A 218 15.33 -13.66 -7.08
N ASP A 219 14.44 -13.04 -7.85
CA ASP A 219 14.79 -12.27 -9.05
C ASP A 219 15.23 -10.83 -8.70
N ASP A 220 14.97 -10.35 -7.47
CA ASP A 220 15.35 -9.01 -7.00
C ASP A 220 16.71 -9.05 -6.28
N ARG A 221 17.76 -8.56 -6.96
CA ARG A 221 19.13 -8.57 -6.45
C ARG A 221 19.30 -7.77 -5.15
N ASP A 222 18.58 -6.66 -4.99
CA ASP A 222 18.64 -5.86 -3.76
C ASP A 222 18.04 -6.61 -2.59
N LEU A 223 16.89 -7.26 -2.77
CA LEU A 223 16.24 -8.05 -1.72
C LEU A 223 17.09 -9.28 -1.35
N VAL A 224 17.68 -9.96 -2.34
CA VAL A 224 18.59 -11.10 -2.11
C VAL A 224 19.81 -10.65 -1.30
N ALA A 225 20.45 -9.53 -1.67
CA ALA A 225 21.56 -8.97 -0.91
C ALA A 225 21.16 -8.60 0.53
N MET A 226 20.02 -7.93 0.70
CA MET A 226 19.49 -7.58 2.03
C MET A 226 19.21 -8.81 2.89
N ALA A 227 18.69 -9.89 2.32
CA ALA A 227 18.46 -11.15 3.05
C ALA A 227 19.77 -11.84 3.44
N ALA A 228 20.76 -11.87 2.54
CA ALA A 228 22.05 -12.51 2.76
C ALA A 228 22.88 -11.89 3.92
N GLU A 229 22.65 -10.61 4.22
CA GLU A 229 23.30 -9.93 5.35
C GLU A 229 22.83 -10.44 6.73
N ARG A 230 21.72 -11.20 6.78
CA ARG A 230 21.00 -11.59 8.01
C ARG A 230 21.08 -13.08 8.25
N LYS A 231 21.85 -13.46 9.27
CA LYS A 231 21.95 -14.86 9.69
C LYS A 231 20.69 -15.29 10.45
N GLY A 232 20.23 -16.50 10.20
CA GLY A 232 19.09 -17.08 10.94
C GLY A 232 17.72 -16.82 10.33
N LEU A 233 17.63 -16.12 9.20
CA LEU A 233 16.38 -16.02 8.44
C LEU A 233 16.03 -17.35 7.80
N ASN A 234 14.77 -17.76 7.95
CA ASN A 234 14.18 -18.81 7.12
C ASN A 234 13.66 -18.17 5.85
N VAL A 235 14.14 -18.63 4.70
CA VAL A 235 13.81 -18.04 3.39
C VAL A 235 12.90 -18.98 2.61
N ILE A 236 11.84 -18.41 2.04
CA ILE A 236 10.91 -19.04 1.12
C ILE A 236 11.01 -18.27 -0.18
N ASP A 237 11.77 -18.81 -1.13
CA ASP A 237 12.03 -18.15 -2.41
C ASP A 237 10.82 -18.20 -3.33
N TYR A 238 10.60 -17.10 -4.04
CA TYR A 238 9.69 -17.00 -5.17
C TYR A 238 10.27 -16.06 -6.22
N GLY A 239 9.71 -16.09 -7.42
CA GLY A 239 10.11 -15.20 -8.50
C GLY A 239 9.57 -15.69 -9.83
N ILE A 240 9.51 -14.82 -10.81
CA ILE A 240 9.03 -15.15 -12.16
C ILE A 240 10.09 -16.01 -12.86
N GLU A 241 11.33 -15.52 -12.91
CA GLU A 241 12.45 -16.25 -13.48
C GLU A 241 12.82 -17.47 -12.64
N TYR A 242 12.81 -17.32 -11.31
CA TYR A 242 13.09 -18.40 -10.36
C TYR A 242 12.15 -19.61 -10.54
N TRP A 243 10.87 -19.37 -10.84
CA TRP A 243 9.91 -20.45 -11.12
C TRP A 243 9.91 -20.91 -12.59
N GLY A 244 10.58 -20.19 -13.50
CA GLY A 244 10.44 -20.39 -14.93
C GLY A 244 9.07 -19.98 -15.46
N ALA A 245 8.38 -19.10 -14.75
CA ALA A 245 7.13 -18.52 -15.19
C ALA A 245 7.36 -17.46 -16.27
N MET A 246 6.36 -17.18 -17.06
CA MET A 246 6.44 -16.21 -18.15
C MET A 246 5.34 -15.17 -18.03
N VAL A 247 5.70 -13.90 -18.17
CA VAL A 247 4.73 -12.81 -18.37
C VAL A 247 4.42 -12.75 -19.86
N LEU A 248 3.14 -12.92 -20.20
CA LEU A 248 2.69 -12.91 -21.60
C LEU A 248 2.48 -11.46 -22.07
N PRO A 249 2.75 -11.14 -23.34
CA PRO A 249 2.54 -9.80 -23.86
C PRO A 249 1.08 -9.32 -23.71
N SER A 250 0.90 -8.05 -23.38
CA SER A 250 -0.41 -7.40 -23.41
C SER A 250 -0.72 -6.93 -24.82
N ASP A 251 -1.99 -7.01 -25.23
CA ASP A 251 -2.50 -6.52 -26.49
C ASP A 251 -3.93 -5.93 -26.33
N ALA A 252 -4.53 -5.45 -27.40
CA ALA A 252 -5.87 -4.84 -27.35
C ALA A 252 -6.98 -5.81 -26.90
N ALA A 253 -6.80 -7.11 -27.13
CA ALA A 253 -7.73 -8.16 -26.69
C ALA A 253 -7.46 -8.56 -25.24
N HIS A 254 -6.21 -8.42 -24.78
CA HIS A 254 -5.73 -8.82 -23.46
C HIS A 254 -4.94 -7.67 -22.82
N PRO A 255 -5.62 -6.63 -22.35
CA PRO A 255 -4.96 -5.42 -21.82
C PRO A 255 -4.38 -5.61 -20.41
N PHE A 256 -4.72 -6.71 -19.74
CA PHE A 256 -4.31 -7.02 -18.39
C PHE A 256 -3.10 -7.95 -18.34
N VAL A 257 -2.49 -8.03 -17.16
CA VAL A 257 -1.38 -8.97 -16.92
C VAL A 257 -1.86 -10.41 -17.10
N ARG A 258 -1.15 -11.13 -17.94
CA ARG A 258 -1.28 -12.59 -18.13
C ARG A 258 0.04 -13.25 -17.82
N MET A 259 -0.02 -14.42 -17.20
CA MET A 259 1.16 -15.21 -16.89
C MET A 259 0.92 -16.69 -17.21
N ALA A 260 1.99 -17.36 -17.61
CA ALA A 260 2.06 -18.82 -17.64
C ALA A 260 2.95 -19.26 -16.47
N VAL A 261 2.38 -20.03 -15.54
CA VAL A 261 3.04 -20.49 -14.31
C VAL A 261 3.23 -22.00 -14.40
N PRO A 262 4.45 -22.54 -14.21
CA PRO A 262 4.68 -23.97 -14.23
C PRO A 262 3.94 -24.67 -13.08
N GLU A 263 3.13 -25.65 -13.41
CA GLU A 263 2.59 -26.63 -12.47
C GLU A 263 3.52 -27.83 -12.35
N SER A 264 4.11 -28.22 -13.48
CA SER A 264 5.12 -29.26 -13.60
C SER A 264 6.10 -28.94 -14.74
N ALA A 265 7.09 -29.79 -14.96
CA ALA A 265 8.05 -29.62 -16.08
C ALA A 265 7.36 -29.63 -17.47
N GLU A 266 6.19 -30.24 -17.59
CA GLU A 266 5.49 -30.42 -18.87
C GLU A 266 4.16 -29.64 -18.94
N ASN A 267 3.69 -29.07 -17.83
CA ASN A 267 2.39 -28.37 -17.77
C ASN A 267 2.52 -26.94 -17.24
N LEU A 268 1.95 -25.99 -18.00
CA LEU A 268 1.85 -24.59 -17.65
C LEU A 268 0.38 -24.21 -17.42
N LEU A 269 0.09 -23.64 -16.28
CA LEU A 269 -1.21 -23.03 -16.02
C LEU A 269 -1.18 -21.56 -16.42
N CYS A 270 -2.13 -21.14 -17.26
CA CYS A 270 -2.26 -19.75 -17.68
C CYS A 270 -3.24 -19.03 -16.75
N LEU A 271 -2.85 -17.84 -16.30
CA LEU A 271 -3.73 -16.93 -15.60
C LEU A 271 -3.86 -15.62 -16.38
N GLU A 272 -5.05 -15.06 -16.33
CA GLU A 272 -5.37 -13.72 -16.81
C GLU A 272 -6.00 -12.94 -15.66
N THR A 273 -5.58 -11.71 -15.45
CA THR A 273 -5.98 -10.88 -14.32
C THR A 273 -6.80 -9.68 -14.75
N HIS A 274 -7.24 -8.85 -13.80
CA HIS A 274 -7.79 -7.52 -14.03
C HIS A 274 -6.82 -6.40 -13.62
N LEU A 275 -5.52 -6.71 -13.53
CA LEU A 275 -4.47 -5.77 -13.17
C LEU A 275 -3.76 -5.27 -14.44
N ALA A 276 -3.68 -3.96 -14.61
CA ALA A 276 -2.87 -3.35 -15.66
C ALA A 276 -1.40 -3.24 -15.22
N GLY A 277 -0.48 -3.45 -16.18
CA GLY A 277 0.96 -3.26 -16.01
C GLY A 277 1.74 -4.50 -15.56
N ALA A 278 2.71 -4.88 -16.40
CA ALA A 278 3.54 -6.07 -16.20
C ALA A 278 4.29 -6.11 -14.85
N TYR A 279 4.54 -4.93 -14.23
CA TYR A 279 5.11 -4.84 -12.88
C TYR A 279 4.25 -5.51 -11.80
N ASN A 280 2.96 -5.77 -12.05
CA ASN A 280 2.12 -6.53 -11.13
C ASN A 280 2.39 -8.04 -11.16
N ALA A 281 3.09 -8.56 -12.16
CA ALA A 281 3.44 -9.97 -12.22
C ALA A 281 4.21 -10.45 -10.97
N THR A 282 5.12 -9.63 -10.46
CA THR A 282 5.84 -9.91 -9.20
C THR A 282 4.91 -9.90 -7.98
N ASN A 283 3.92 -8.99 -7.92
CA ASN A 283 2.92 -8.94 -6.86
C ASN A 283 2.03 -10.20 -6.88
N ILE A 284 1.70 -10.68 -8.09
CA ILE A 284 0.94 -11.91 -8.32
C ILE A 284 1.75 -13.13 -7.87
N ALA A 285 3.03 -13.22 -8.29
CA ALA A 285 3.92 -14.30 -7.89
C ALA A 285 4.08 -14.39 -6.37
N ALA A 286 4.22 -13.23 -5.68
CA ALA A 286 4.25 -13.16 -4.23
C ALA A 286 2.98 -13.75 -3.58
N ALA A 287 1.80 -13.39 -4.10
CA ALA A 287 0.53 -13.88 -3.57
C ALA A 287 0.36 -15.40 -3.77
N ILE A 288 0.74 -15.91 -4.93
CA ILE A 288 0.75 -17.36 -5.22
C ILE A 288 1.72 -18.07 -4.27
N ALA A 289 2.95 -17.56 -4.09
CA ALA A 289 3.93 -18.14 -3.18
C ALA A 289 3.41 -18.26 -1.75
N VAL A 290 2.81 -17.19 -1.24
CA VAL A 290 2.20 -17.18 0.09
C VAL A 290 1.05 -18.20 0.15
N GLY A 291 0.18 -18.25 -0.85
CA GLY A 291 -0.91 -19.22 -0.92
C GLY A 291 -0.42 -20.67 -0.86
N LEU A 292 0.55 -21.01 -1.70
CA LEU A 292 1.16 -22.36 -1.74
C LEU A 292 1.78 -22.75 -0.40
N HIS A 293 2.50 -21.84 0.25
CA HIS A 293 3.10 -22.08 1.56
C HIS A 293 2.05 -22.41 2.63
N PHE A 294 0.90 -21.75 2.61
CA PHE A 294 -0.21 -22.02 3.52
C PHE A 294 -1.16 -23.12 3.01
N GLY A 295 -0.80 -23.84 1.94
CA GLY A 295 -1.50 -25.01 1.43
C GLY A 295 -2.79 -24.70 0.68
N VAL A 296 -2.86 -23.55 0.02
CA VAL A 296 -3.79 -23.30 -1.09
C VAL A 296 -3.20 -23.97 -2.34
N SER A 297 -4.00 -24.63 -3.16
CA SER A 297 -3.50 -25.24 -4.40
C SER A 297 -3.08 -24.19 -5.42
N LEU A 298 -2.25 -24.54 -6.39
CA LEU A 298 -1.83 -23.61 -7.44
C LEU A 298 -3.03 -23.15 -8.27
N GLU A 299 -3.95 -24.06 -8.59
CA GLU A 299 -5.16 -23.78 -9.35
C GLU A 299 -6.07 -22.80 -8.61
N ASP A 300 -6.32 -23.05 -7.31
CA ASP A 300 -7.13 -22.17 -6.48
C ASP A 300 -6.49 -20.78 -6.32
N ALA A 301 -5.16 -20.72 -6.18
CA ALA A 301 -4.42 -19.47 -6.08
C ALA A 301 -4.52 -18.67 -7.40
N ILE A 302 -4.36 -19.33 -8.54
CA ILE A 302 -4.53 -18.74 -9.89
C ILE A 302 -5.96 -18.22 -10.06
N GLN A 303 -6.97 -19.03 -9.72
CA GLN A 303 -8.36 -18.61 -9.81
C GLN A 303 -8.63 -17.38 -8.94
N ALA A 304 -8.19 -17.40 -7.68
CA ALA A 304 -8.37 -16.28 -6.76
C ALA A 304 -7.74 -14.98 -7.27
N VAL A 305 -6.54 -15.04 -7.85
CA VAL A 305 -5.85 -13.89 -8.47
C VAL A 305 -6.61 -13.41 -9.71
N SER A 306 -7.07 -14.31 -10.56
CA SER A 306 -7.82 -13.98 -11.79
C SER A 306 -9.15 -13.30 -11.49
N GLU A 307 -9.80 -13.65 -10.39
CA GLU A 307 -11.06 -13.02 -9.94
C GLU A 307 -10.86 -11.69 -9.19
N TYR A 308 -9.63 -11.31 -8.88
CA TYR A 308 -9.36 -10.07 -8.16
C TYR A 308 -9.55 -8.84 -9.08
N ILE A 309 -10.46 -7.95 -8.70
CA ILE A 309 -10.72 -6.69 -9.41
C ILE A 309 -10.25 -5.53 -8.52
N PRO A 310 -9.24 -4.73 -8.94
CA PRO A 310 -8.78 -3.57 -8.19
C PRO A 310 -9.87 -2.49 -8.12
N LYS A 311 -9.99 -1.82 -6.93
CA LYS A 311 -11.03 -0.79 -6.67
C LYS A 311 -10.46 0.48 -6.04
N ASN A 312 -9.16 0.72 -6.13
CA ASN A 312 -8.47 1.72 -5.33
C ASN A 312 -7.58 2.67 -6.15
N ASN A 313 -7.92 2.90 -7.41
CA ASN A 313 -7.17 3.71 -8.37
C ASN A 313 -5.70 3.27 -8.47
N ARG A 314 -5.46 1.95 -8.43
CA ARG A 314 -4.13 1.36 -8.60
C ARG A 314 -4.17 0.30 -9.68
N SER A 315 -3.42 0.51 -10.75
CA SER A 315 -3.33 -0.43 -11.87
C SER A 315 -4.71 -0.85 -12.41
N GLN A 316 -5.69 0.04 -12.31
CA GLN A 316 -7.06 -0.17 -12.75
C GLN A 316 -7.18 0.24 -14.21
N LEU A 317 -7.92 -0.53 -14.99
CA LEU A 317 -8.25 -0.18 -16.36
C LEU A 317 -9.75 0.07 -16.44
N GLU A 318 -10.12 1.27 -16.90
CA GLU A 318 -11.51 1.65 -17.10
C GLU A 318 -11.76 2.00 -18.58
N LYS A 319 -12.86 1.51 -19.12
CA LYS A 319 -13.31 1.89 -20.45
C LYS A 319 -14.44 2.90 -20.31
N THR A 320 -14.16 4.14 -20.66
CA THR A 320 -15.16 5.21 -20.74
C THR A 320 -15.87 5.21 -22.10
N ALA A 321 -16.80 6.12 -22.29
CA ALA A 321 -17.45 6.31 -23.59
C ALA A 321 -16.48 6.83 -24.66
N ARG A 322 -15.36 7.44 -24.27
CA ARG A 322 -14.40 8.12 -25.16
C ARG A 322 -13.03 7.48 -25.22
N ASN A 323 -12.55 6.92 -24.09
CA ASN A 323 -11.17 6.51 -23.93
C ASN A 323 -11.04 5.16 -23.17
N ILE A 324 -9.83 4.63 -23.15
CA ILE A 324 -9.42 3.57 -22.24
C ILE A 324 -8.47 4.21 -21.23
N LEU A 325 -8.81 4.19 -19.94
CA LEU A 325 -8.03 4.80 -18.89
C LEU A 325 -7.19 3.74 -18.16
N ILE A 326 -5.90 4.01 -17.99
CA ILE A 326 -5.02 3.29 -17.05
C ILE A 326 -4.92 4.17 -15.81
N GLU A 327 -5.73 3.84 -14.81
CA GLU A 327 -5.81 4.61 -13.57
C GLU A 327 -4.79 4.11 -12.57
N ASP A 328 -3.76 4.91 -12.33
CA ASP A 328 -2.74 4.69 -11.30
C ASP A 328 -2.50 6.00 -10.50
N ALA A 329 -3.62 6.65 -10.14
CA ALA A 329 -3.66 8.00 -9.59
C ALA A 329 -3.54 8.06 -8.06
N TYR A 330 -3.34 6.93 -7.36
CA TYR A 330 -3.25 6.92 -5.90
C TYR A 330 -1.99 7.62 -5.38
N ASN A 331 -0.82 7.31 -5.92
CA ASN A 331 0.46 7.94 -5.58
C ASN A 331 1.50 7.75 -6.68
N ALA A 332 2.55 8.56 -6.67
CA ALA A 332 3.65 8.50 -7.63
C ALA A 332 5.00 8.72 -6.96
N ASN A 333 5.99 7.97 -7.43
CA ASN A 333 7.41 8.17 -7.18
C ASN A 333 8.18 7.84 -8.47
N PRO A 334 9.48 8.16 -8.59
CA PRO A 334 10.23 7.95 -9.82
C PRO A 334 10.16 6.53 -10.39
N THR A 335 10.32 5.52 -9.53
CA THR A 335 10.28 4.11 -9.92
C THR A 335 8.90 3.71 -10.45
N SER A 336 7.81 4.08 -9.74
CA SER A 336 6.46 3.73 -10.16
C SER A 336 5.98 4.52 -11.37
N MET A 337 6.44 5.77 -11.53
CA MET A 337 6.14 6.60 -12.70
C MET A 337 6.80 6.01 -13.95
N ALA A 338 8.08 5.66 -13.87
CA ALA A 338 8.80 5.01 -14.96
C ALA A 338 8.14 3.69 -15.38
N ALA A 339 7.78 2.84 -14.42
CA ALA A 339 7.11 1.56 -14.69
C ALA A 339 5.73 1.73 -15.34
N ALA A 340 4.95 2.74 -14.93
CA ALA A 340 3.66 3.03 -15.56
C ALA A 340 3.82 3.53 -17.01
N LEU A 341 4.85 4.33 -17.28
CA LEU A 341 5.17 4.76 -18.65
C LEU A 341 5.65 3.59 -19.52
N ASP A 342 6.47 2.67 -18.98
CA ASP A 342 6.87 1.45 -19.70
C ASP A 342 5.66 0.59 -20.05
N ASN A 343 4.70 0.49 -19.13
CA ASN A 343 3.44 -0.18 -19.41
C ASN A 343 2.65 0.52 -20.53
N LEU A 344 2.49 1.85 -20.49
CA LEU A 344 1.82 2.60 -21.55
C LEU A 344 2.52 2.42 -22.90
N ALA A 345 3.86 2.39 -22.91
CA ALA A 345 4.65 2.16 -24.12
C ALA A 345 4.36 0.77 -24.72
N SER A 346 4.23 -0.26 -23.89
CA SER A 346 3.98 -1.64 -24.31
C SER A 346 2.56 -1.90 -24.83
N VAL A 347 1.59 -1.06 -24.45
CA VAL A 347 0.19 -1.21 -24.92
C VAL A 347 0.10 -0.90 -26.41
N HIS A 348 -0.50 -1.82 -27.17
CA HIS A 348 -0.82 -1.60 -28.58
C HIS A 348 -2.13 -0.80 -28.69
N ALA A 349 -2.01 0.51 -28.88
CA ALA A 349 -3.14 1.42 -29.07
C ALA A 349 -2.84 2.42 -30.19
N PRO A 350 -3.84 2.82 -31.00
CA PRO A 350 -3.64 3.77 -32.09
C PRO A 350 -3.26 5.16 -31.62
N LEU A 351 -3.80 5.61 -30.49
CA LEU A 351 -3.51 6.89 -29.86
C LEU A 351 -3.21 6.69 -28.38
N LYS A 352 -2.14 7.33 -27.88
CA LYS A 352 -1.71 7.23 -26.49
C LYS A 352 -1.53 8.60 -25.87
N ALA A 353 -1.96 8.75 -24.61
CA ALA A 353 -1.79 9.97 -23.85
C ALA A 353 -1.24 9.69 -22.44
N ALA A 354 -0.44 10.60 -21.93
CA ALA A 354 0.04 10.57 -20.55
C ALA A 354 -0.39 11.84 -19.81
N MET A 355 -1.09 11.69 -18.70
CA MET A 355 -1.54 12.76 -17.82
C MET A 355 -0.87 12.58 -16.45
N LEU A 356 0.21 13.33 -16.21
CA LEU A 356 1.11 13.11 -15.09
C LEU A 356 1.11 14.28 -14.13
N GLY A 357 0.95 14.00 -12.85
CA GLY A 357 1.10 14.96 -11.77
C GLY A 357 2.44 14.83 -11.05
N ASP A 358 2.89 15.90 -10.40
CA ASP A 358 4.15 15.95 -9.65
C ASP A 358 4.36 14.73 -8.75
N MET A 359 5.60 14.32 -8.64
CA MET A 359 6.10 13.35 -7.65
C MET A 359 6.58 14.13 -6.43
N ARG A 360 5.95 13.92 -5.27
CA ARG A 360 6.29 14.61 -4.03
C ARG A 360 7.33 13.86 -3.20
N GLU A 361 7.87 14.52 -2.16
CA GLU A 361 8.77 13.97 -1.15
C GLU A 361 10.14 13.50 -1.69
N LEU A 362 10.60 14.11 -2.78
CA LEU A 362 11.89 13.81 -3.40
C LEU A 362 13.03 14.72 -2.91
N GLY A 363 12.73 15.79 -2.15
CA GLY A 363 13.74 16.72 -1.64
C GLY A 363 14.53 17.39 -2.76
N GLU A 364 15.85 17.43 -2.62
CA GLU A 364 16.77 18.08 -3.58
C GLU A 364 16.79 17.37 -4.94
N ASP A 365 16.45 16.08 -4.98
CA ASP A 365 16.41 15.29 -6.21
C ASP A 365 15.14 15.52 -7.05
N SER A 366 14.19 16.36 -6.58
CA SER A 366 12.88 16.52 -7.22
C SER A 366 13.00 16.92 -8.68
N VAL A 367 13.72 17.97 -8.99
CA VAL A 367 13.85 18.46 -10.39
C VAL A 367 14.54 17.44 -11.27
N SER A 368 15.61 16.80 -10.80
CA SER A 368 16.37 15.81 -11.59
C SER A 368 15.55 14.57 -11.91
N GLU A 369 14.72 14.09 -10.98
CA GLU A 369 13.83 12.94 -11.21
C GLU A 369 12.68 13.30 -12.16
N HIS A 370 12.10 14.50 -12.06
CA HIS A 370 11.11 14.98 -13.05
C HIS A 370 11.71 15.15 -14.44
N VAL A 371 12.94 15.65 -14.56
CA VAL A 371 13.69 15.72 -15.84
C VAL A 371 13.90 14.31 -16.41
N ALA A 372 14.21 13.31 -15.60
CA ALA A 372 14.34 11.94 -16.05
C ALA A 372 13.03 11.39 -16.65
N ILE A 373 11.89 11.69 -16.01
CA ILE A 373 10.56 11.34 -16.56
C ILE A 373 10.28 12.08 -17.86
N LEU A 374 10.59 13.38 -17.97
CA LEU A 374 10.41 14.12 -19.22
C LEU A 374 11.26 13.56 -20.37
N LYS A 375 12.52 13.18 -20.10
CA LYS A 375 13.39 12.52 -21.09
C LYS A 375 12.78 11.19 -21.56
N LYS A 376 12.18 10.42 -20.66
CA LYS A 376 11.47 9.19 -21.01
C LYS A 376 10.25 9.49 -21.90
N LEU A 377 9.44 10.48 -21.56
CA LEU A 377 8.30 10.91 -22.40
C LEU A 377 8.73 11.31 -23.80
N VAL A 378 9.82 12.05 -23.94
CA VAL A 378 10.38 12.45 -25.27
C VAL A 378 10.75 11.24 -26.12
N SER A 379 11.17 10.13 -25.50
CA SER A 379 11.51 8.89 -26.22
C SER A 379 10.30 8.01 -26.57
N MET A 380 9.10 8.38 -26.11
CA MET A 380 7.86 7.66 -26.34
C MET A 380 7.07 8.28 -27.50
N ASP A 381 6.36 7.45 -28.25
CA ASP A 381 5.40 7.89 -29.27
C ASP A 381 4.05 8.14 -28.61
N LEU A 382 3.83 9.38 -28.15
CA LEU A 382 2.61 9.82 -27.46
C LEU A 382 1.97 10.97 -28.24
N ASP A 383 0.65 10.88 -28.43
CA ASP A 383 -0.14 11.89 -29.12
C ASP A 383 -0.43 13.14 -28.26
N LEU A 384 -0.48 12.92 -26.93
CA LEU A 384 -0.76 13.96 -25.97
C LEU A 384 -0.02 13.73 -24.64
N VAL A 385 0.62 14.76 -24.13
CA VAL A 385 1.22 14.79 -22.79
C VAL A 385 0.63 15.97 -22.02
N CYS A 386 0.01 15.70 -20.86
CA CYS A 386 -0.45 16.71 -19.92
C CYS A 386 0.34 16.57 -18.61
N LEU A 387 0.85 17.68 -18.10
CA LEU A 387 1.67 17.74 -16.90
C LEU A 387 1.04 18.66 -15.88
N VAL A 388 1.03 18.26 -14.61
CA VAL A 388 0.40 19.01 -13.52
C VAL A 388 1.38 19.21 -12.38
N GLY A 389 1.59 20.47 -12.01
CA GLY A 389 2.33 20.88 -10.83
C GLY A 389 3.64 21.64 -11.11
N GLU A 390 4.18 22.21 -10.04
CA GLU A 390 5.33 23.13 -10.14
C GLU A 390 6.67 22.40 -10.37
N GLU A 391 6.81 21.16 -9.95
CA GLU A 391 8.05 20.40 -10.14
C GLU A 391 8.22 20.01 -11.62
N PHE A 392 7.13 19.59 -12.29
CA PHE A 392 7.15 19.41 -13.74
C PHE A 392 7.40 20.74 -14.46
N ARG A 393 6.84 21.85 -13.99
CA ARG A 393 7.12 23.19 -14.58
C ARG A 393 8.60 23.54 -14.54
N LYS A 394 9.27 23.30 -13.39
CA LYS A 394 10.72 23.51 -13.27
C LYS A 394 11.50 22.61 -14.22
N ALA A 395 11.10 21.35 -14.34
CA ALA A 395 11.76 20.37 -15.22
C ALA A 395 11.60 20.73 -16.71
N LEU A 396 10.44 21.27 -17.13
CA LEU A 396 10.18 21.73 -18.50
C LEU A 396 11.17 22.81 -18.99
N SER A 397 11.80 23.56 -18.08
CA SER A 397 12.87 24.50 -18.45
C SER A 397 14.15 23.82 -18.98
N GLN A 398 14.31 22.50 -18.74
CA GLN A 398 15.47 21.71 -19.16
C GLN A 398 15.16 20.72 -20.28
N VAL A 399 13.94 20.19 -20.31
CA VAL A 399 13.47 19.23 -21.32
C VAL A 399 12.02 19.53 -21.62
N ASP A 400 11.71 19.87 -22.85
CA ASP A 400 10.35 20.12 -23.31
C ASP A 400 9.90 18.97 -24.25
N PRO A 401 8.98 18.11 -23.81
CA PRO A 401 8.31 17.17 -24.70
C PRO A 401 7.46 17.96 -25.69
N ALA A 402 7.70 17.79 -26.97
CA ALA A 402 6.95 18.50 -28.01
C ALA A 402 5.43 18.38 -27.76
N ALA A 403 4.73 19.51 -27.73
CA ALA A 403 3.28 19.62 -27.50
C ALA A 403 2.76 19.22 -26.09
N ALA A 404 3.59 19.27 -25.04
CA ALA A 404 3.10 19.07 -23.68
C ALA A 404 2.23 20.23 -23.20
N HIS A 405 1.03 19.93 -22.72
CA HIS A 405 0.19 20.88 -22.01
C HIS A 405 0.57 20.89 -20.51
N TRP A 406 0.83 22.05 -19.95
CA TRP A 406 1.09 22.19 -18.52
C TRP A 406 -0.06 22.91 -17.81
N SER A 407 -0.41 22.46 -16.61
CA SER A 407 -1.39 23.05 -15.71
C SER A 407 -0.83 23.17 -14.28
N GLY A 408 -1.22 24.19 -13.55
CA GLY A 408 -0.79 24.39 -12.16
C GLY A 408 -1.40 23.38 -11.21
N THR A 409 -2.65 23.01 -11.42
CA THR A 409 -3.42 22.07 -10.60
C THR A 409 -4.20 21.06 -11.45
N SER A 410 -4.67 19.98 -10.83
CA SER A 410 -5.54 19.00 -11.49
C SER A 410 -6.90 19.61 -11.87
N ASP A 411 -7.40 20.61 -11.11
CA ASP A 411 -8.63 21.32 -11.43
C ASP A 411 -8.47 22.18 -12.70
N ASP A 412 -7.30 22.82 -12.88
CA ASP A 412 -6.98 23.56 -14.13
C ASP A 412 -6.90 22.62 -15.33
N LEU A 413 -6.29 21.44 -15.15
CA LEU A 413 -6.24 20.44 -16.22
C LEU A 413 -7.65 19.92 -16.56
N ALA A 414 -8.49 19.66 -15.57
CA ALA A 414 -9.87 19.24 -15.79
C ALA A 414 -10.66 20.29 -16.61
N ALA A 415 -10.51 21.57 -16.26
CA ALA A 415 -11.10 22.68 -17.00
C ALA A 415 -10.59 22.74 -18.45
N TRP A 416 -9.30 22.53 -18.67
CA TRP A 416 -8.71 22.48 -20.01
C TRP A 416 -9.22 21.28 -20.82
N LEU A 417 -9.30 20.08 -20.25
CA LEU A 417 -9.83 18.88 -20.89
C LEU A 417 -11.29 19.03 -21.29
N LYS A 418 -12.09 19.71 -20.48
CA LYS A 418 -13.47 20.02 -20.79
C LYS A 418 -13.60 20.92 -22.04
N ALA A 419 -12.67 21.86 -22.22
CA ALA A 419 -12.60 22.72 -23.40
C ALA A 419 -11.92 22.05 -24.60
N ASN A 420 -11.08 21.04 -24.38
CA ASN A 420 -10.31 20.29 -25.37
C ASN A 420 -10.52 18.79 -25.18
N PRO A 421 -11.71 18.24 -25.54
CA PRO A 421 -12.05 16.85 -25.28
C PRO A 421 -11.10 15.87 -25.98
N VAL A 422 -10.61 14.89 -25.21
CA VAL A 422 -9.77 13.80 -25.69
C VAL A 422 -10.63 12.58 -25.97
N SER A 423 -10.42 11.92 -27.11
CA SER A 423 -11.20 10.75 -27.54
C SER A 423 -10.36 9.77 -28.34
N GLY A 424 -10.62 8.47 -28.17
CA GLY A 424 -9.95 7.39 -28.90
C GLY A 424 -8.57 7.02 -28.36
N HIS A 425 -8.18 7.56 -27.20
CA HIS A 425 -6.86 7.33 -26.61
C HIS A 425 -6.87 6.24 -25.55
N THR A 426 -5.71 5.58 -25.39
CA THR A 426 -5.34 4.93 -24.15
C THR A 426 -4.59 5.94 -23.30
N VAL A 427 -5.16 6.31 -22.15
CA VAL A 427 -4.69 7.42 -21.31
C VAL A 427 -4.14 6.88 -19.99
N LEU A 428 -2.87 7.13 -19.70
CA LEU A 428 -2.30 6.92 -18.38
C LEU A 428 -2.59 8.15 -17.50
N VAL A 429 -3.18 7.94 -16.33
CA VAL A 429 -3.40 8.98 -15.32
C VAL A 429 -2.62 8.62 -14.06
N LYS A 430 -1.59 9.42 -13.71
CA LYS A 430 -0.74 9.15 -12.55
C LYS A 430 -0.19 10.42 -11.91
N GLY A 431 -0.08 10.43 -10.58
CA GLY A 431 0.49 11.54 -9.80
C GLY A 431 0.53 11.23 -8.32
N SER A 432 1.27 12.04 -7.55
CA SER A 432 1.28 11.94 -6.11
C SER A 432 -0.09 12.25 -5.51
N ARG A 433 -0.42 11.62 -4.37
CA ARG A 433 -1.72 11.74 -3.69
C ARG A 433 -2.17 13.19 -3.49
N GLY A 434 -1.25 14.09 -3.18
CA GLY A 434 -1.55 15.51 -2.97
C GLY A 434 -1.86 16.31 -4.24
N ILE A 435 -1.60 15.77 -5.43
CA ILE A 435 -1.94 16.39 -6.72
C ILE A 435 -3.38 16.08 -7.11
N ARG A 436 -3.93 14.95 -6.63
CA ARG A 436 -5.32 14.53 -6.85
C ARG A 436 -5.68 14.36 -8.33
N MET A 437 -4.86 13.63 -9.06
CA MET A 437 -5.08 13.39 -10.50
C MET A 437 -6.41 12.68 -10.79
N GLU A 438 -7.01 11.99 -9.82
CA GLU A 438 -8.34 11.40 -9.95
C GLU A 438 -9.45 12.41 -10.33
N ARG A 439 -9.22 13.70 -10.14
CA ARG A 439 -10.20 14.75 -10.49
C ARG A 439 -10.42 14.95 -11.99
N ILE A 440 -9.45 14.52 -12.80
CA ILE A 440 -9.57 14.67 -14.26
C ILE A 440 -10.35 13.51 -14.91
N LEU A 441 -10.58 12.40 -14.19
CA LEU A 441 -11.15 11.18 -14.75
C LEU A 441 -12.54 11.40 -15.37
N SER A 442 -13.37 12.26 -14.76
CA SER A 442 -14.71 12.59 -15.29
C SER A 442 -14.68 13.33 -16.63
N GLU A 443 -13.55 13.92 -17.02
CA GLU A 443 -13.39 14.67 -18.26
C GLU A 443 -12.75 13.83 -19.38
N LEU A 444 -12.44 12.55 -19.10
CA LEU A 444 -11.82 11.58 -20.01
C LEU A 444 -12.80 10.48 -20.43
#